data_a28290075b33195075a9f1c8b43ecc6a
#
_entry.id   a28290075b33195075a9f1c8b43ecc6a
#
_cell.length_a   1.000
_cell.length_b   1.000
_cell.length_c   1.000
_cell.angle_alpha   90.00
_cell.angle_beta   90.00
_cell.angle_gamma   90.00
#
_symmetry.space_group_name_H-M   'P 1'
#
loop_
_entity.id
_entity.type
_entity.pdbx_description
1 polymer ?
#
loop_
_entity_poly.entity_id
_entity_poly.type
_entity_poly.pdbx_seq_one_letter_code
_entity_poly.pdbx_strand_id
1 'polypeptide(L)'
;MQPCANLHGFAVKRVRELPELAAKLWELEHEKTGAQLCWLDRADENKTFSIAFKTIPQDSTGVFHILEHSVLCGSDKYPVKEPFVNLLKTSVQTFLNAMTYPDKTVYPVSSRNDRDFLNLMDVYLDAVLHPAIYHKPEIFRQEGWRYEMSDTPVYQGVVFNEMKGAYSSPDTVMESTVNALLFPDTCYRYESGGDPACIPDLTYEQFLANHKKFYHPSNARISLVGSVDMEAALAKIDGFLKDFDREPADFTIPMQQPVAAVERRVSYEVGAEEPLEGRTMVCCATLLGNYADTDRYFAASVLADYLTGDNDAPLKRAILDAGLGQDVNVNVRSDIQQSWVSWEVCNTDAEKLPEIRAAIRTVLQKLVDEGLDARRLEACYNHFAFSQRDRDGSGFPRSLMEALTMLDSWLYGGDPAQPLLVEQ
;
A
#
# COMPACT_ATOMS: atom_id res chain seq x y z
N MET A 1 -9.55 25.51 17.70
CA MET A 1 -10.94 25.04 17.80
C MET A 1 -11.07 24.20 19.05
N GLN A 2 -12.21 24.24 19.72
CA GLN A 2 -12.45 23.35 20.88
C GLN A 2 -13.03 22.01 20.39
N PRO A 3 -12.75 20.88 21.07
CA PRO A 3 -13.48 19.63 20.83
C PRO A 3 -14.98 19.87 20.89
N CYS A 4 -15.76 19.28 20.00
CA CYS A 4 -17.19 19.48 19.79
C CYS A 4 -17.61 20.68 18.90
N ALA A 5 -16.70 21.39 18.26
CA ALA A 5 -17.08 22.33 17.19
C ALA A 5 -17.49 21.53 15.94
N ASN A 6 -18.64 21.86 15.36
CA ASN A 6 -19.04 21.36 14.04
C ASN A 6 -18.58 22.37 12.98
N LEU A 7 -17.87 21.87 11.96
CA LEU A 7 -17.40 22.66 10.84
C LEU A 7 -17.73 21.92 9.55
N HIS A 8 -18.65 22.47 8.76
CA HIS A 8 -19.07 21.86 7.48
C HIS A 8 -19.42 20.37 7.62
N GLY A 9 -20.33 20.03 8.56
CA GLY A 9 -20.77 18.65 8.78
C GLY A 9 -19.75 17.74 9.50
N PHE A 10 -18.55 18.23 9.81
CA PHE A 10 -17.53 17.48 10.54
C PHE A 10 -17.51 17.84 12.03
N ALA A 11 -17.54 16.82 12.89
CA ALA A 11 -17.31 16.94 14.33
C ALA A 11 -15.85 16.67 14.65
N VAL A 12 -15.20 17.56 15.41
CA VAL A 12 -13.85 17.35 15.92
C VAL A 12 -13.88 16.34 17.06
N LYS A 13 -13.26 15.18 16.88
CA LYS A 13 -13.20 14.08 17.86
C LYS A 13 -12.02 14.26 18.82
N ARG A 14 -10.85 14.54 18.28
CA ARG A 14 -9.61 14.67 19.06
C ARG A 14 -8.66 15.67 18.41
N VAL A 15 -7.90 16.38 19.25
CA VAL A 15 -6.79 17.25 18.80
C VAL A 15 -5.58 16.98 19.68
N ARG A 16 -4.41 16.77 19.06
CA ARG A 16 -3.17 16.48 19.78
C ARG A 16 -2.01 17.27 19.18
N GLU A 17 -1.14 17.77 20.06
CA GLU A 17 0.18 18.25 19.65
C GLU A 17 1.09 17.04 19.45
N LEU A 18 1.85 17.05 18.37
CA LEU A 18 2.88 16.06 18.03
C LEU A 18 4.24 16.78 17.93
N PRO A 19 4.92 17.02 19.08
CA PRO A 19 6.15 17.82 19.10
C PRO A 19 7.27 17.25 18.24
N GLU A 20 7.41 15.91 18.18
CA GLU A 20 8.40 15.24 17.36
C GLU A 20 8.26 15.58 15.87
N LEU A 21 7.03 15.81 15.39
CA LEU A 21 6.74 16.16 14.01
C LEU A 21 6.61 17.68 13.78
N ALA A 22 6.73 18.48 14.86
CA ALA A 22 6.38 19.90 14.84
C ALA A 22 4.99 20.13 14.21
N ALA A 23 4.00 19.33 14.60
CA ALA A 23 2.69 19.28 13.99
C ALA A 23 1.57 19.16 15.04
N LYS A 24 0.34 19.43 14.59
CA LYS A 24 -0.87 19.19 15.35
C LYS A 24 -1.77 18.23 14.55
N LEU A 25 -2.19 17.14 15.17
CA LEU A 25 -3.12 16.19 14.57
C LEU A 25 -4.55 16.48 15.00
N TRP A 26 -5.40 16.71 14.01
CA TRP A 26 -6.83 16.84 14.16
C TRP A 26 -7.51 15.58 13.64
N GLU A 27 -8.40 14.99 14.44
CA GLU A 27 -9.20 13.84 14.06
C GLU A 27 -10.66 14.26 14.03
N LEU A 28 -11.30 14.12 12.88
CA LEU A 28 -12.65 14.54 12.61
C LEU A 28 -13.49 13.37 12.05
N GLU A 29 -14.78 13.46 12.21
CA GLU A 29 -15.74 12.54 11.59
C GLU A 29 -16.89 13.34 10.97
N HIS A 30 -17.24 13.04 9.73
CA HIS A 30 -18.41 13.59 9.08
C HIS A 30 -19.67 12.97 9.69
N GLU A 31 -20.51 13.80 10.35
CA GLU A 31 -21.60 13.33 11.20
C GLU A 31 -22.64 12.50 10.43
N LYS A 32 -22.96 12.93 9.21
CA LYS A 32 -23.98 12.27 8.38
C LYS A 32 -23.50 10.91 7.85
N THR A 33 -22.30 10.84 7.31
CA THR A 33 -21.82 9.64 6.61
C THR A 33 -20.91 8.74 7.43
N GLY A 34 -20.27 9.29 8.48
CA GLY A 34 -19.24 8.58 9.26
C GLY A 34 -17.86 8.55 8.61
N ALA A 35 -17.63 9.28 7.51
CA ALA A 35 -16.31 9.43 6.92
C ALA A 35 -15.34 9.99 7.97
N GLN A 36 -14.17 9.35 8.10
CA GLN A 36 -13.15 9.79 9.04
C GLN A 36 -12.12 10.66 8.33
N LEU A 37 -11.69 11.74 8.99
CA LEU A 37 -10.68 12.65 8.48
C LEU A 37 -9.59 12.91 9.51
N CYS A 38 -8.33 12.82 9.08
CA CYS A 38 -7.17 13.25 9.83
C CYS A 38 -6.52 14.44 9.13
N TRP A 39 -6.27 15.51 9.87
CA TRP A 39 -5.45 16.62 9.41
C TRP A 39 -4.17 16.73 10.24
N LEU A 40 -3.05 16.47 9.60
CA LEU A 40 -1.73 16.72 10.16
C LEU A 40 -1.33 18.16 9.80
N ASP A 41 -1.69 19.09 10.68
CA ASP A 41 -1.42 20.52 10.56
C ASP A 41 0.03 20.81 10.92
N ARG A 42 0.79 21.21 9.92
CA ARG A 42 2.19 21.59 10.05
C ARG A 42 2.56 22.66 9.02
N ALA A 43 3.68 23.36 9.29
CA ALA A 43 4.22 24.39 8.40
C ALA A 43 4.90 23.75 7.17
N ASP A 44 4.08 23.19 6.26
CA ASP A 44 4.52 22.63 4.98
C ASP A 44 3.63 23.18 3.86
N GLU A 45 4.25 23.89 2.91
CA GLU A 45 3.54 24.44 1.77
C GLU A 45 3.12 23.37 0.75
N ASN A 46 3.80 22.21 0.74
CA ASN A 46 3.46 21.11 -0.15
C ASN A 46 2.35 20.25 0.48
N LYS A 47 1.12 20.71 0.27
CA LYS A 47 -0.08 20.11 0.85
C LYS A 47 -0.46 18.82 0.15
N THR A 48 -0.86 17.81 0.93
CA THR A 48 -1.43 16.56 0.42
C THR A 48 -2.87 16.40 0.89
N PHE A 49 -3.74 16.06 -0.06
CA PHE A 49 -5.05 15.46 0.16
C PHE A 49 -4.96 14.00 -0.27
N SER A 50 -5.55 13.11 0.51
CA SER A 50 -5.74 11.72 0.12
C SER A 50 -7.09 11.23 0.59
N ILE A 51 -7.81 10.49 -0.27
CA ILE A 51 -8.96 9.70 0.12
C ILE A 51 -8.64 8.22 -0.11
N ALA A 52 -8.81 7.43 0.93
CA ALA A 52 -8.56 6.00 0.92
C ALA A 52 -9.82 5.24 1.30
N PHE A 53 -10.04 4.12 0.64
CA PHE A 53 -11.09 3.16 0.98
C PHE A 53 -10.45 1.84 1.37
N LYS A 54 -10.98 1.19 2.40
CA LYS A 54 -10.62 -0.17 2.72
C LYS A 54 -11.26 -1.08 1.68
N THR A 55 -10.44 -1.69 0.83
CA THR A 55 -10.86 -2.53 -0.30
C THR A 55 -10.38 -3.95 -0.07
N ILE A 56 -11.31 -4.86 0.23
CA ILE A 56 -11.01 -6.22 0.67
C ILE A 56 -11.28 -7.18 -0.49
N PRO A 57 -10.25 -7.67 -1.21
CA PRO A 57 -10.42 -8.61 -2.32
C PRO A 57 -10.98 -9.95 -1.82
N GLN A 58 -11.84 -10.55 -2.62
CA GLN A 58 -12.45 -11.87 -2.36
C GLN A 58 -11.95 -12.93 -3.34
N ASP A 59 -11.23 -12.51 -4.36
CA ASP A 59 -10.58 -13.31 -5.38
C ASP A 59 -9.39 -12.55 -5.97
N SER A 60 -8.71 -13.15 -6.93
CA SER A 60 -7.55 -12.59 -7.63
C SER A 60 -7.91 -11.94 -8.97
N THR A 61 -9.14 -11.47 -9.16
CA THR A 61 -9.55 -10.78 -10.41
C THR A 61 -8.99 -9.36 -10.54
N GLY A 62 -8.38 -8.81 -9.48
CA GLY A 62 -7.86 -7.45 -9.49
C GLY A 62 -8.93 -6.36 -9.57
N VAL A 63 -10.15 -6.65 -9.10
CA VAL A 63 -11.29 -5.73 -9.22
C VAL A 63 -10.99 -4.34 -8.69
N PHE A 64 -10.21 -4.20 -7.61
CA PHE A 64 -9.88 -2.90 -7.03
C PHE A 64 -8.81 -2.16 -7.80
N HIS A 65 -7.88 -2.85 -8.45
CA HIS A 65 -6.92 -2.26 -9.37
C HIS A 65 -7.61 -1.76 -10.64
N ILE A 66 -8.52 -2.56 -11.18
CA ILE A 66 -9.35 -2.13 -12.33
C ILE A 66 -10.24 -0.94 -11.96
N LEU A 67 -10.81 -0.91 -10.73
CA LEU A 67 -11.58 0.24 -10.22
C LEU A 67 -10.69 1.46 -10.06
N GLU A 68 -9.48 1.31 -9.54
CA GLU A 68 -8.51 2.40 -9.37
C GLU A 68 -8.30 3.15 -10.69
N HIS A 69 -7.98 2.44 -11.77
CA HIS A 69 -7.83 3.02 -13.11
C HIS A 69 -9.15 3.63 -13.61
N SER A 70 -10.23 2.86 -13.49
CA SER A 70 -11.52 3.17 -14.13
C SER A 70 -12.21 4.41 -13.58
N VAL A 71 -12.13 4.67 -12.27
CA VAL A 71 -12.78 5.87 -11.67
C VAL A 71 -12.13 7.16 -12.16
N LEU A 72 -10.86 7.12 -12.56
CA LEU A 72 -10.13 8.27 -13.10
C LEU A 72 -10.37 8.52 -14.61
N CYS A 73 -11.15 7.65 -15.27
CA CYS A 73 -11.46 7.76 -16.70
C CYS A 73 -12.64 8.69 -17.03
N GLY A 74 -13.18 9.41 -16.03
CA GLY A 74 -14.27 10.37 -16.16
C GLY A 74 -15.28 10.23 -15.04
N SER A 75 -16.00 11.33 -14.77
CA SER A 75 -16.95 11.42 -13.68
C SER A 75 -18.14 12.33 -14.08
N ASP A 76 -19.14 12.45 -13.22
CA ASP A 76 -20.35 13.21 -13.52
C ASP A 76 -20.06 14.68 -13.78
N LYS A 77 -19.21 15.31 -12.97
CA LYS A 77 -18.82 16.71 -13.11
C LYS A 77 -17.75 16.91 -14.18
N TYR A 78 -16.92 15.89 -14.42
CA TYR A 78 -15.83 15.90 -15.40
C TYR A 78 -16.02 14.79 -16.44
N PRO A 79 -17.03 14.89 -17.34
CA PRO A 79 -17.38 13.84 -18.30
C PRO A 79 -16.41 13.75 -19.50
N VAL A 80 -15.25 14.39 -19.41
CA VAL A 80 -14.21 14.37 -20.45
C VAL A 80 -13.47 13.03 -20.46
N LYS A 81 -12.85 12.71 -21.60
CA LYS A 81 -11.99 11.54 -21.69
C LYS A 81 -10.71 11.80 -20.90
N GLU A 82 -10.38 10.88 -19.98
CA GLU A 82 -9.13 10.88 -19.22
C GLU A 82 -8.82 12.21 -18.50
N PRO A 83 -9.70 12.67 -17.57
CA PRO A 83 -9.45 13.90 -16.82
C PRO A 83 -8.13 13.86 -16.06
N PHE A 84 -7.71 12.69 -15.59
CA PHE A 84 -6.42 12.44 -14.95
C PHE A 84 -5.23 12.85 -15.86
N VAL A 85 -5.21 12.38 -17.10
CA VAL A 85 -4.15 12.72 -18.05
C VAL A 85 -4.13 14.22 -18.38
N ASN A 86 -5.29 14.87 -18.37
CA ASN A 86 -5.38 16.31 -18.55
C ASN A 86 -4.78 17.05 -17.35
N LEU A 87 -5.04 16.61 -16.13
CA LEU A 87 -4.43 17.19 -14.91
C LEU A 87 -2.90 17.06 -14.91
N LEU A 88 -2.36 15.93 -15.32
CA LEU A 88 -0.90 15.75 -15.46
C LEU A 88 -0.24 16.82 -16.35
N LYS A 89 -0.99 17.33 -17.33
CA LYS A 89 -0.49 18.33 -18.30
C LYS A 89 -0.76 19.78 -17.91
N THR A 90 -1.78 20.03 -17.10
CA THR A 90 -2.30 21.39 -16.87
C THR A 90 -2.22 21.86 -15.43
N SER A 91 -2.12 20.96 -14.47
CA SER A 91 -1.95 21.26 -13.04
C SER A 91 -0.49 21.55 -12.71
N VAL A 92 -0.28 22.35 -11.65
CA VAL A 92 1.05 22.56 -11.02
C VAL A 92 1.26 21.62 -9.83
N GLN A 93 0.65 20.47 -9.88
CA GLN A 93 0.76 19.43 -8.86
C GLN A 93 2.23 19.02 -8.62
N THR A 94 2.52 18.61 -7.40
CA THR A 94 3.80 18.00 -7.03
C THR A 94 3.70 16.49 -6.94
N PHE A 95 2.47 15.96 -6.83
CA PHE A 95 2.16 14.55 -6.92
C PHE A 95 0.71 14.34 -7.37
N LEU A 96 0.50 13.38 -8.25
CA LEU A 96 -0.79 12.97 -8.77
C LEU A 96 -0.73 11.50 -9.16
N ASN A 97 -1.45 10.64 -8.44
CA ASN A 97 -1.52 9.21 -8.74
C ASN A 97 -2.72 8.56 -8.03
N ALA A 98 -2.90 7.26 -8.23
CA ALA A 98 -3.71 6.37 -7.41
C ALA A 98 -2.91 5.12 -7.11
N MET A 99 -3.29 4.35 -6.09
CA MET A 99 -2.52 3.20 -5.61
C MET A 99 -3.44 2.14 -5.05
N THR A 100 -3.34 0.92 -5.55
CA THR A 100 -4.02 -0.26 -4.99
C THR A 100 -3.04 -1.09 -4.18
N TYR A 101 -3.40 -1.32 -2.93
CA TYR A 101 -2.71 -2.17 -1.97
C TYR A 101 -3.52 -3.44 -1.69
N PRO A 102 -2.99 -4.41 -0.95
CA PRO A 102 -3.71 -5.66 -0.66
C PRO A 102 -5.06 -5.49 0.06
N ASP A 103 -5.30 -4.37 0.74
CA ASP A 103 -6.50 -4.14 1.54
C ASP A 103 -7.04 -2.71 1.50
N LYS A 104 -6.45 -1.85 0.69
CA LYS A 104 -6.84 -0.44 0.53
C LYS A 104 -6.58 0.06 -0.88
N THR A 105 -7.38 1.01 -1.33
CA THR A 105 -7.11 1.80 -2.54
C THR A 105 -7.08 3.26 -2.16
N VAL A 106 -6.03 3.98 -2.58
CA VAL A 106 -5.70 5.32 -2.11
C VAL A 106 -5.58 6.27 -3.30
N TYR A 107 -6.18 7.43 -3.19
CA TYR A 107 -6.21 8.47 -4.22
C TYR A 107 -5.58 9.77 -3.68
N PRO A 108 -4.25 9.90 -3.74
CA PRO A 108 -3.53 11.05 -3.23
C PRO A 108 -3.25 12.09 -4.30
N VAL A 109 -3.29 13.36 -3.91
CA VAL A 109 -2.82 14.50 -4.70
C VAL A 109 -2.06 15.47 -3.83
N SER A 110 -1.00 16.09 -4.40
CA SER A 110 -0.22 17.10 -3.68
C SER A 110 0.02 18.33 -4.55
N SER A 111 -0.06 19.51 -3.94
CA SER A 111 0.26 20.77 -4.60
C SER A 111 0.71 21.82 -3.59
N ARG A 112 1.64 22.70 -4.03
CA ARG A 112 2.04 23.91 -3.26
C ARG A 112 1.08 25.07 -3.49
N ASN A 113 0.32 25.05 -4.56
CA ASN A 113 -0.63 26.09 -4.92
C ASN A 113 -2.01 25.81 -4.34
N ASP A 114 -2.57 26.71 -3.53
CA ASP A 114 -3.84 26.52 -2.83
C ASP A 114 -5.02 26.31 -3.78
N ARG A 115 -5.08 27.08 -4.88
CA ARG A 115 -6.16 26.97 -5.86
C ARG A 115 -6.08 25.63 -6.61
N ASP A 116 -4.89 25.25 -7.02
CA ASP A 116 -4.65 23.99 -7.70
C ASP A 116 -4.97 22.81 -6.78
N PHE A 117 -4.52 22.87 -5.52
CA PHE A 117 -4.83 21.87 -4.50
C PHE A 117 -6.33 21.63 -4.33
N LEU A 118 -7.13 22.70 -4.19
CA LEU A 118 -8.58 22.60 -4.10
C LEU A 118 -9.23 22.10 -5.40
N ASN A 119 -8.67 22.40 -6.57
CA ASN A 119 -9.14 21.85 -7.84
C ASN A 119 -8.85 20.36 -7.95
N LEU A 120 -7.66 19.91 -7.56
CA LEU A 120 -7.28 18.50 -7.53
C LEU A 120 -8.19 17.69 -6.59
N MET A 121 -8.48 18.22 -5.38
CA MET A 121 -9.44 17.63 -4.46
C MET A 121 -10.83 17.48 -5.12
N ASP A 122 -11.29 18.50 -5.82
CA ASP A 122 -12.60 18.51 -6.49
C ASP A 122 -12.72 17.40 -7.54
N VAL A 123 -11.68 17.27 -8.38
CA VAL A 123 -11.66 16.24 -9.43
C VAL A 123 -11.58 14.83 -8.83
N TYR A 124 -10.75 14.61 -7.81
CA TYR A 124 -10.60 13.31 -7.20
C TYR A 124 -11.81 12.86 -6.39
N LEU A 125 -12.42 13.76 -5.64
CA LEU A 125 -13.68 13.48 -4.92
C LEU A 125 -14.81 13.09 -5.88
N ASP A 126 -14.96 13.83 -6.99
CA ASP A 126 -15.97 13.49 -8.01
C ASP A 126 -15.64 12.14 -8.69
N ALA A 127 -14.38 11.92 -9.04
CA ALA A 127 -13.94 10.70 -9.69
C ALA A 127 -14.24 9.45 -8.84
N VAL A 128 -13.92 9.47 -7.56
CA VAL A 128 -14.09 8.27 -6.70
C VAL A 128 -15.53 8.06 -6.23
N LEU A 129 -16.33 9.13 -6.09
CA LEU A 129 -17.70 9.05 -5.58
C LEU A 129 -18.77 9.00 -6.68
N HIS A 130 -18.51 9.62 -7.83
CA HIS A 130 -19.45 9.75 -8.96
C HIS A 130 -18.79 9.39 -10.30
N PRO A 131 -18.11 8.23 -10.41
CA PRO A 131 -17.41 7.87 -11.64
C PRO A 131 -18.36 7.56 -12.78
N ALA A 132 -17.92 7.83 -14.01
CA ALA A 132 -18.68 7.55 -15.22
C ALA A 132 -18.87 6.03 -15.52
N ILE A 133 -18.27 5.15 -14.73
CA ILE A 133 -18.31 3.69 -14.93
C ILE A 133 -19.73 3.12 -14.96
N TYR A 134 -20.70 3.76 -14.30
CA TYR A 134 -22.10 3.33 -14.30
C TYR A 134 -22.82 3.57 -15.62
N HIS A 135 -22.31 4.47 -16.45
CA HIS A 135 -22.94 4.89 -17.71
C HIS A 135 -22.09 4.56 -18.93
N LYS A 136 -20.81 4.18 -18.72
CA LYS A 136 -19.84 3.90 -19.78
C LYS A 136 -19.14 2.56 -19.54
N PRO A 137 -19.78 1.43 -19.88
CA PRO A 137 -19.18 0.10 -19.69
C PRO A 137 -17.88 -0.09 -20.52
N GLU A 138 -17.64 0.78 -21.50
CA GLU A 138 -16.40 0.79 -22.27
C GLU A 138 -15.16 1.06 -21.41
N ILE A 139 -15.31 1.82 -20.32
CA ILE A 139 -14.22 2.07 -19.37
C ILE A 139 -13.73 0.76 -18.76
N PHE A 140 -14.64 -0.08 -18.27
CA PHE A 140 -14.30 -1.41 -17.77
C PHE A 140 -13.58 -2.27 -18.80
N ARG A 141 -14.04 -2.24 -20.06
CA ARG A 141 -13.42 -3.01 -21.15
C ARG A 141 -12.05 -2.48 -21.54
N GLN A 142 -11.83 -1.19 -21.40
CA GLN A 142 -10.55 -0.55 -21.67
C GLN A 142 -9.54 -0.82 -20.56
N GLU A 143 -9.92 -0.56 -19.31
CA GLU A 143 -9.02 -0.64 -18.17
C GLU A 143 -8.85 -2.07 -17.65
N GLY A 144 -9.93 -2.85 -17.57
CA GLY A 144 -9.92 -4.22 -17.08
C GLY A 144 -9.47 -5.21 -18.15
N TRP A 145 -10.46 -5.75 -18.88
CA TRP A 145 -10.20 -6.71 -19.94
C TRP A 145 -11.30 -6.75 -21.01
N ARG A 146 -10.92 -7.21 -22.19
CA ARG A 146 -11.80 -7.49 -23.33
C ARG A 146 -11.19 -8.51 -24.26
N TYR A 147 -11.97 -9.08 -25.13
CA TYR A 147 -11.43 -9.79 -26.28
C TYR A 147 -11.01 -8.80 -27.37
N GLU A 148 -9.81 -8.97 -27.88
CA GLU A 148 -9.38 -8.38 -29.12
C GLU A 148 -9.50 -9.42 -30.23
N MET A 149 -10.29 -9.09 -31.25
CA MET A 149 -10.59 -10.00 -32.37
C MET A 149 -9.47 -9.93 -33.39
N SER A 150 -8.68 -11.00 -33.45
CA SER A 150 -7.65 -11.28 -34.42
C SER A 150 -7.91 -12.68 -35.01
N ASP A 151 -6.96 -13.26 -35.75
CA ASP A 151 -7.05 -14.65 -36.23
C ASP A 151 -7.30 -15.64 -35.07
N THR A 152 -6.72 -15.36 -33.92
CA THR A 152 -7.03 -16.02 -32.65
C THR A 152 -7.39 -14.95 -31.63
N PRO A 153 -8.60 -14.95 -31.06
CA PRO A 153 -8.99 -13.99 -30.05
C PRO A 153 -8.02 -13.99 -28.85
N VAL A 154 -7.61 -12.81 -28.40
CA VAL A 154 -6.72 -12.65 -27.26
C VAL A 154 -7.33 -11.71 -26.23
N TYR A 155 -6.95 -11.85 -24.96
CA TYR A 155 -7.31 -10.91 -23.92
C TYR A 155 -6.46 -9.65 -24.03
N GLN A 156 -7.10 -8.50 -23.85
CA GLN A 156 -6.50 -7.16 -23.83
C GLN A 156 -7.17 -6.31 -22.76
N GLY A 157 -6.43 -5.40 -22.17
CA GLY A 157 -6.87 -4.43 -21.18
C GLY A 157 -5.66 -3.75 -20.56
N VAL A 158 -5.82 -2.54 -20.02
CA VAL A 158 -4.69 -1.83 -19.42
C VAL A 158 -4.14 -2.62 -18.24
N VAL A 159 -4.97 -2.90 -17.23
CA VAL A 159 -4.58 -3.67 -16.03
C VAL A 159 -4.20 -5.11 -16.40
N PHE A 160 -4.94 -5.76 -17.31
CA PHE A 160 -4.57 -7.11 -17.76
C PHE A 160 -3.16 -7.17 -18.32
N ASN A 161 -2.80 -6.23 -19.19
CA ASN A 161 -1.47 -6.20 -19.82
C ASN A 161 -0.38 -5.81 -18.81
N GLU A 162 -0.68 -4.88 -17.91
CA GLU A 162 0.22 -4.48 -16.83
C GLU A 162 0.56 -5.67 -15.92
N MET A 163 -0.46 -6.38 -15.45
CA MET A 163 -0.27 -7.54 -14.57
C MET A 163 0.38 -8.70 -15.30
N LYS A 164 0.09 -8.90 -16.58
CA LYS A 164 0.84 -9.87 -17.40
C LYS A 164 2.32 -9.52 -17.48
N GLY A 165 2.66 -8.24 -17.58
CA GLY A 165 4.04 -7.76 -17.50
C GLY A 165 4.65 -7.96 -16.11
N ALA A 166 3.92 -7.64 -15.03
CA ALA A 166 4.37 -7.81 -13.65
C ALA A 166 4.68 -9.29 -13.32
N TYR A 167 3.85 -10.22 -13.77
CA TYR A 167 4.05 -11.66 -13.56
C TYR A 167 5.20 -12.28 -14.38
N SER A 168 5.84 -11.53 -15.27
CA SER A 168 7.11 -11.93 -15.85
C SER A 168 8.29 -11.78 -14.88
N SER A 169 8.11 -11.04 -13.76
CA SER A 169 9.11 -10.93 -12.71
C SER A 169 9.04 -12.10 -11.73
N PRO A 170 10.17 -12.76 -11.41
CA PRO A 170 10.21 -13.79 -10.38
C PRO A 170 9.83 -13.26 -8.98
N ASP A 171 10.11 -11.99 -8.69
CA ASP A 171 9.77 -11.35 -7.42
C ASP A 171 8.26 -11.28 -7.21
N THR A 172 7.49 -10.91 -8.25
CA THR A 172 6.02 -10.87 -8.20
C THR A 172 5.43 -12.27 -7.95
N VAL A 173 5.92 -13.27 -8.66
CA VAL A 173 5.47 -14.67 -8.49
C VAL A 173 5.79 -15.17 -7.08
N MET A 174 6.96 -14.82 -6.55
CA MET A 174 7.38 -15.19 -5.19
C MET A 174 6.51 -14.49 -4.14
N GLU A 175 6.32 -13.18 -4.24
CA GLU A 175 5.52 -12.39 -3.28
C GLU A 175 4.07 -12.86 -3.24
N SER A 176 3.42 -13.05 -4.38
CA SER A 176 2.07 -13.58 -4.48
C SER A 176 1.96 -14.98 -3.84
N THR A 177 2.95 -15.85 -4.10
CA THR A 177 3.00 -17.18 -3.50
C THR A 177 3.17 -17.10 -1.97
N VAL A 178 4.09 -16.27 -1.48
CA VAL A 178 4.34 -16.10 -0.04
C VAL A 178 3.10 -15.57 0.66
N ASN A 179 2.43 -14.57 0.11
CA ASN A 179 1.19 -14.02 0.66
C ASN A 179 0.09 -15.09 0.75
N ALA A 180 -0.10 -15.90 -0.29
CA ALA A 180 -1.09 -16.98 -0.28
C ALA A 180 -0.78 -18.06 0.77
N LEU A 181 0.49 -18.31 1.09
CA LEU A 181 0.91 -19.29 2.09
C LEU A 181 0.87 -18.75 3.51
N LEU A 182 1.22 -17.49 3.73
CA LEU A 182 1.18 -16.85 5.05
C LEU A 182 -0.23 -16.50 5.50
N PHE A 183 -1.13 -16.16 4.57
CA PHE A 183 -2.45 -15.62 4.84
C PHE A 183 -3.59 -16.45 4.22
N PRO A 184 -3.62 -17.80 4.35
CA PRO A 184 -4.58 -18.64 3.65
C PRO A 184 -6.04 -18.37 4.00
N ASP A 185 -6.33 -17.77 5.16
CA ASP A 185 -7.68 -17.56 5.68
C ASP A 185 -8.15 -16.11 5.60
N THR A 186 -7.35 -15.21 4.99
CA THR A 186 -7.67 -13.78 4.88
C THR A 186 -7.63 -13.30 3.43
N CYS A 187 -8.00 -12.04 3.21
CA CYS A 187 -7.96 -11.41 1.88
C CYS A 187 -6.55 -11.32 1.29
N TYR A 188 -5.53 -11.33 2.12
CA TYR A 188 -4.13 -11.21 1.68
C TYR A 188 -3.62 -12.43 0.90
N ARG A 189 -4.38 -13.54 0.89
CA ARG A 189 -4.08 -14.68 0.01
C ARG A 189 -4.28 -14.39 -1.47
N TYR A 190 -5.06 -13.36 -1.78
CA TYR A 190 -5.42 -13.00 -3.15
C TYR A 190 -4.47 -11.94 -3.70
N GLU A 191 -4.24 -12.00 -5.01
CA GLU A 191 -3.49 -10.97 -5.72
C GLU A 191 -4.39 -9.74 -5.95
N SER A 192 -4.14 -8.68 -5.19
CA SER A 192 -4.96 -7.45 -5.26
C SER A 192 -4.80 -6.70 -6.57
N GLY A 193 -3.62 -6.78 -7.19
CA GLY A 193 -3.36 -6.22 -8.52
C GLY A 193 -4.07 -6.99 -9.64
N GLY A 194 -4.40 -8.26 -9.40
CA GLY A 194 -5.03 -9.18 -10.34
C GLY A 194 -4.06 -10.20 -10.93
N ASP A 195 -4.41 -11.47 -10.79
CA ASP A 195 -3.72 -12.56 -11.50
C ASP A 195 -4.20 -12.56 -12.96
N PRO A 196 -3.32 -12.50 -13.97
CA PRO A 196 -3.70 -12.55 -15.38
C PRO A 196 -4.56 -13.75 -15.76
N ALA A 197 -4.45 -14.86 -15.03
CA ALA A 197 -5.28 -16.03 -15.24
C ALA A 197 -6.72 -15.84 -14.67
N CYS A 198 -6.90 -14.95 -13.70
CA CYS A 198 -8.17 -14.69 -13.02
C CYS A 198 -8.88 -13.41 -13.50
N ILE A 199 -8.13 -12.42 -13.97
CA ILE A 199 -8.70 -11.12 -14.42
C ILE A 199 -9.86 -11.31 -15.39
N PRO A 200 -9.82 -12.23 -16.40
CA PRO A 200 -10.91 -12.41 -17.34
C PRO A 200 -12.20 -13.00 -16.73
N ASP A 201 -12.17 -13.46 -15.49
CA ASP A 201 -13.37 -13.96 -14.80
C ASP A 201 -14.21 -12.83 -14.20
N LEU A 202 -13.66 -11.61 -14.10
CA LEU A 202 -14.38 -10.46 -13.57
C LEU A 202 -15.46 -9.98 -14.53
N THR A 203 -16.70 -9.95 -14.05
CA THR A 203 -17.81 -9.38 -14.80
C THR A 203 -18.04 -7.90 -14.50
N TYR A 204 -18.66 -7.18 -15.43
CA TYR A 204 -19.01 -5.77 -15.24
C TYR A 204 -19.94 -5.53 -14.05
N GLU A 205 -20.88 -6.47 -13.80
CA GLU A 205 -21.80 -6.42 -12.67
C GLU A 205 -21.06 -6.55 -11.34
N GLN A 206 -20.09 -7.46 -11.23
CA GLN A 206 -19.25 -7.62 -10.04
C GLN A 206 -18.38 -6.37 -9.82
N PHE A 207 -17.80 -5.83 -10.89
CA PHE A 207 -17.04 -4.59 -10.87
C PHE A 207 -17.86 -3.43 -10.29
N LEU A 208 -19.06 -3.17 -10.78
CA LEU A 208 -19.95 -2.14 -10.27
C LEU A 208 -20.41 -2.40 -8.82
N ALA A 209 -20.70 -3.66 -8.48
CA ALA A 209 -21.09 -4.03 -7.12
C ALA A 209 -19.97 -3.75 -6.10
N ASN A 210 -18.71 -4.00 -6.47
CA ASN A 210 -17.57 -3.69 -5.62
C ASN A 210 -17.38 -2.18 -5.45
N HIS A 211 -17.51 -1.38 -6.51
CA HIS A 211 -17.48 0.07 -6.36
C HIS A 211 -18.56 0.54 -5.39
N LYS A 212 -19.82 0.15 -5.62
CA LYS A 212 -20.95 0.55 -4.77
C LYS A 212 -20.75 0.17 -3.30
N LYS A 213 -20.15 -0.99 -3.03
CA LYS A 213 -19.94 -1.50 -1.67
C LYS A 213 -18.79 -0.81 -0.96
N PHE A 214 -17.66 -0.61 -1.63
CA PHE A 214 -16.42 -0.21 -0.98
C PHE A 214 -16.10 1.28 -1.12
N TYR A 215 -16.55 1.95 -2.19
CA TYR A 215 -16.31 3.38 -2.45
C TYR A 215 -17.43 4.25 -1.87
N HIS A 216 -17.78 3.96 -0.63
CA HIS A 216 -18.80 4.71 0.10
C HIS A 216 -18.15 5.58 1.17
N PRO A 217 -18.64 6.82 1.42
CA PRO A 217 -18.07 7.71 2.44
C PRO A 217 -17.93 7.08 3.82
N SER A 218 -18.84 6.19 4.24
CA SER A 218 -18.74 5.48 5.54
C SER A 218 -17.49 4.60 5.67
N ASN A 219 -16.87 4.22 4.55
CA ASN A 219 -15.62 3.47 4.49
C ASN A 219 -14.39 4.37 4.28
N ALA A 220 -14.59 5.66 4.02
CA ALA A 220 -13.50 6.55 3.66
C ALA A 220 -12.60 6.92 4.84
N ARG A 221 -11.29 6.98 4.57
CA ARG A 221 -10.25 7.61 5.37
C ARG A 221 -9.68 8.77 4.57
N ILE A 222 -9.89 9.98 5.05
CA ILE A 222 -9.46 11.20 4.36
C ILE A 222 -8.29 11.79 5.14
N SER A 223 -7.17 12.03 4.47
CA SER A 223 -6.01 12.68 5.05
C SER A 223 -5.80 14.05 4.43
N LEU A 224 -5.53 15.04 5.27
CA LEU A 224 -5.02 16.35 4.90
C LEU A 224 -3.70 16.55 5.62
N VAL A 225 -2.64 16.90 4.89
CA VAL A 225 -1.31 17.12 5.47
C VAL A 225 -0.73 18.44 4.96
N GLY A 226 -0.14 19.23 5.87
CA GLY A 226 0.46 20.51 5.56
C GLY A 226 -0.38 21.73 5.94
N SER A 227 0.01 22.90 5.46
CA SER A 227 -0.64 24.20 5.71
C SER A 227 -1.93 24.34 4.89
N VAL A 228 -2.92 23.50 5.18
CA VAL A 228 -4.20 23.45 4.45
C VAL A 228 -5.17 24.49 5.00
N ASP A 229 -5.85 25.22 4.12
CA ASP A 229 -7.05 25.98 4.50
C ASP A 229 -8.17 24.98 4.84
N MET A 230 -8.27 24.69 6.13
CA MET A 230 -9.19 23.68 6.66
C MET A 230 -10.65 24.01 6.35
N GLU A 231 -11.05 25.29 6.43
CA GLU A 231 -12.43 25.67 6.18
C GLU A 231 -12.83 25.44 4.72
N ALA A 232 -11.98 25.87 3.78
CA ALA A 232 -12.20 25.65 2.36
C ALA A 232 -12.17 24.15 2.00
N ALA A 233 -11.24 23.38 2.61
CA ALA A 233 -11.13 21.94 2.35
C ALA A 233 -12.34 21.18 2.89
N LEU A 234 -12.77 21.41 4.13
CA LEU A 234 -13.94 20.75 4.72
C LEU A 234 -15.23 21.11 4.00
N ALA A 235 -15.42 22.40 3.64
CA ALA A 235 -16.58 22.83 2.85
C ALA A 235 -16.65 22.08 1.49
N LYS A 236 -15.50 21.88 0.85
CA LYS A 236 -15.43 21.13 -0.41
C LYS A 236 -15.76 19.65 -0.20
N ILE A 237 -15.17 19.00 0.79
CA ILE A 237 -15.43 17.59 1.08
C ILE A 237 -16.89 17.37 1.47
N ASP A 238 -17.46 18.17 2.36
CA ASP A 238 -18.89 18.12 2.72
C ASP A 238 -19.80 18.27 1.51
N GLY A 239 -19.42 19.15 0.56
CA GLY A 239 -20.14 19.32 -0.70
C GLY A 239 -20.38 18.02 -1.47
N PHE A 240 -19.45 17.07 -1.39
CA PHE A 240 -19.58 15.74 -2.00
C PHE A 240 -20.22 14.71 -1.06
N LEU A 241 -19.96 14.80 0.25
CA LEU A 241 -20.42 13.78 1.21
C LEU A 241 -21.88 13.95 1.65
N LYS A 242 -22.39 15.17 1.65
CA LYS A 242 -23.74 15.53 2.21
C LYS A 242 -24.90 14.76 1.57
N ASP A 243 -24.75 14.26 0.35
CA ASP A 243 -25.80 13.55 -0.38
C ASP A 243 -25.83 12.04 -0.04
N PHE A 244 -24.83 11.55 0.69
CA PHE A 244 -24.78 10.18 1.19
C PHE A 244 -25.32 10.10 2.62
N ASP A 245 -25.90 8.96 2.96
CA ASP A 245 -26.25 8.62 4.32
C ASP A 245 -25.21 7.65 4.92
N ARG A 246 -25.22 7.47 6.24
CA ARG A 246 -24.34 6.49 6.88
C ARG A 246 -24.80 5.07 6.54
N GLU A 247 -23.91 4.30 5.93
CA GLU A 247 -24.11 2.87 5.69
C GLU A 247 -23.27 2.07 6.70
N PRO A 248 -23.91 1.23 7.57
CA PRO A 248 -23.15 0.31 8.39
C PRO A 248 -22.58 -0.81 7.51
N ALA A 249 -21.28 -0.85 7.37
CA ALA A 249 -20.58 -1.91 6.68
C ALA A 249 -19.48 -2.47 7.56
N ASP A 250 -19.43 -3.78 7.67
CA ASP A 250 -18.33 -4.46 8.35
C ASP A 250 -17.20 -4.72 7.33
N PHE A 251 -16.14 -3.94 7.46
CA PHE A 251 -14.91 -4.08 6.68
C PHE A 251 -13.78 -4.64 7.55
N THR A 252 -14.11 -5.46 8.56
CA THR A 252 -13.13 -6.11 9.41
C THR A 252 -12.40 -7.19 8.64
N ILE A 253 -11.07 -7.15 8.66
CA ILE A 253 -10.21 -8.22 8.16
C ILE A 253 -9.89 -9.11 9.36
N PRO A 254 -10.18 -10.42 9.32
CA PRO A 254 -9.82 -11.31 10.40
C PRO A 254 -8.29 -11.44 10.51
N MET A 255 -7.80 -11.62 11.73
CA MET A 255 -6.37 -11.89 11.96
C MET A 255 -6.04 -13.32 11.51
N GLN A 256 -5.02 -13.45 10.66
CA GLN A 256 -4.49 -14.76 10.30
C GLN A 256 -3.90 -15.44 11.53
N GLN A 257 -4.35 -16.64 11.81
CA GLN A 257 -3.77 -17.48 12.85
C GLN A 257 -2.45 -18.11 12.36
N PRO A 258 -1.51 -18.46 13.27
CA PRO A 258 -0.27 -19.11 12.86
C PRO A 258 -0.53 -20.35 12.01
N VAL A 259 0.11 -20.42 10.84
CA VAL A 259 0.01 -21.56 9.93
C VAL A 259 1.13 -22.56 10.19
N ALA A 260 0.88 -23.83 9.88
CA ALA A 260 1.93 -24.84 9.91
C ALA A 260 3.00 -24.51 8.85
N ALA A 261 4.24 -24.88 9.13
CA ALA A 261 5.32 -24.73 8.15
C ALA A 261 4.99 -25.51 6.86
N VAL A 262 5.04 -24.83 5.73
CA VAL A 262 4.76 -25.39 4.42
C VAL A 262 5.88 -25.02 3.45
N GLU A 263 6.14 -25.89 2.49
CA GLU A 263 7.06 -25.64 1.39
C GLU A 263 6.29 -25.69 0.07
N ARG A 264 6.52 -24.70 -0.80
CA ARG A 264 5.94 -24.66 -2.14
C ARG A 264 7.06 -24.37 -3.15
N ARG A 265 7.00 -25.04 -4.28
CA ARG A 265 7.81 -24.75 -5.46
C ARG A 265 6.90 -24.25 -6.55
N VAL A 266 7.26 -23.12 -7.15
CA VAL A 266 6.57 -22.51 -8.26
C VAL A 266 7.58 -22.21 -9.37
N SER A 267 7.10 -22.21 -10.61
CA SER A 267 7.93 -21.85 -11.76
C SER A 267 7.61 -20.43 -12.19
N TYR A 268 8.60 -19.73 -12.72
CA TYR A 268 8.45 -18.44 -13.38
C TYR A 268 9.06 -18.49 -14.76
N GLU A 269 8.68 -17.57 -15.63
CA GLU A 269 9.15 -17.51 -17.01
C GLU A 269 10.57 -16.94 -17.11
N VAL A 270 11.40 -17.55 -17.93
CA VAL A 270 12.72 -17.06 -18.32
C VAL A 270 12.83 -17.05 -19.84
N GLY A 271 13.72 -16.23 -20.38
CA GLY A 271 13.98 -16.18 -21.83
C GLY A 271 14.45 -17.54 -22.37
N ALA A 272 14.01 -17.90 -23.57
CA ALA A 272 14.30 -19.22 -24.17
C ALA A 272 15.82 -19.53 -24.33
N GLU A 273 16.64 -18.51 -24.42
CA GLU A 273 18.11 -18.60 -24.55
C GLU A 273 18.83 -18.45 -23.20
N GLU A 274 18.09 -18.25 -22.10
CA GLU A 274 18.71 -18.04 -20.81
C GLU A 274 19.03 -19.37 -20.09
N PRO A 275 20.23 -19.48 -19.47
CA PRO A 275 20.56 -20.66 -18.67
C PRO A 275 19.65 -20.75 -17.45
N LEU A 276 19.24 -21.96 -17.06
CA LEU A 276 18.41 -22.21 -15.86
C LEU A 276 19.24 -22.30 -14.58
N GLU A 277 20.55 -22.53 -14.69
CA GLU A 277 21.46 -22.63 -13.54
C GLU A 277 21.56 -21.29 -12.83
N GLY A 278 21.51 -21.31 -11.49
CA GLY A 278 21.58 -20.11 -10.66
C GLY A 278 20.39 -19.16 -10.80
N ARG A 279 19.23 -19.62 -11.29
CA ARG A 279 18.02 -18.81 -11.46
C ARG A 279 16.97 -19.05 -10.38
N THR A 280 17.24 -19.93 -9.42
CA THR A 280 16.32 -20.16 -8.32
C THR A 280 16.37 -19.01 -7.33
N MET A 281 15.20 -18.61 -6.84
CA MET A 281 15.04 -17.75 -5.68
C MET A 281 14.46 -18.58 -4.54
N VAL A 282 14.98 -18.39 -3.33
CA VAL A 282 14.50 -19.05 -2.12
C VAL A 282 14.01 -18.01 -1.15
N CYS A 283 12.75 -18.10 -0.75
CA CYS A 283 12.16 -17.25 0.28
C CYS A 283 11.74 -18.10 1.49
N CYS A 284 12.12 -17.67 2.66
CA CYS A 284 11.58 -18.15 3.94
C CYS A 284 10.86 -16.99 4.60
N ALA A 285 9.60 -17.16 4.98
CA ALA A 285 8.80 -16.08 5.55
C ALA A 285 8.03 -16.52 6.79
N THR A 286 7.72 -15.58 7.67
CA THR A 286 6.90 -15.81 8.87
C THR A 286 6.16 -14.54 9.28
N LEU A 287 5.00 -14.71 9.92
CA LEU A 287 4.28 -13.60 10.56
C LEU A 287 5.12 -13.02 11.70
N LEU A 288 5.13 -11.71 11.81
CA LEU A 288 5.89 -10.96 12.82
C LEU A 288 4.99 -10.43 13.94
N GLY A 289 3.90 -9.75 13.55
CA GLY A 289 3.00 -9.09 14.50
C GLY A 289 1.77 -8.54 13.79
N ASN A 290 1.23 -7.45 14.31
CA ASN A 290 0.12 -6.73 13.70
C ASN A 290 0.36 -5.21 13.74
N TYR A 291 -0.53 -4.44 13.16
CA TYR A 291 -0.45 -2.98 13.05
C TYR A 291 -0.23 -2.24 14.39
N ALA A 292 -0.52 -2.85 15.54
CA ALA A 292 -0.30 -2.26 16.86
C ALA A 292 1.08 -2.62 17.44
N ASP A 293 1.80 -3.57 16.84
CA ASP A 293 3.12 -4.04 17.30
C ASP A 293 4.27 -3.23 16.69
N THR A 294 4.18 -1.89 16.73
CA THR A 294 5.13 -0.96 16.05
C THR A 294 6.57 -1.19 16.54
N ASP A 295 6.77 -1.38 17.86
CA ASP A 295 8.10 -1.64 18.43
C ASP A 295 8.74 -2.91 17.84
N ARG A 296 7.93 -3.96 17.65
CA ARG A 296 8.40 -5.20 17.04
C ARG A 296 8.78 -5.02 15.58
N TYR A 297 7.98 -4.25 14.84
CA TYR A 297 8.28 -3.88 13.47
C TYR A 297 9.58 -3.07 13.37
N PHE A 298 9.76 -2.04 14.21
CA PHE A 298 10.98 -1.24 14.22
C PHE A 298 12.21 -2.06 14.59
N ALA A 299 12.11 -2.89 15.63
CA ALA A 299 13.19 -3.79 16.01
C ALA A 299 13.56 -4.77 14.88
N ALA A 300 12.57 -5.35 14.20
CA ALA A 300 12.79 -6.23 13.06
C ALA A 300 13.43 -5.50 11.88
N SER A 301 13.06 -4.26 11.60
CA SER A 301 13.64 -3.44 10.53
C SER A 301 15.13 -3.12 10.81
N VAL A 302 15.47 -2.77 12.06
CA VAL A 302 16.87 -2.59 12.47
C VAL A 302 17.67 -3.90 12.37
N LEU A 303 17.06 -5.03 12.75
CA LEU A 303 17.71 -6.33 12.63
C LEU A 303 17.84 -6.79 11.16
N ALA A 304 16.95 -6.43 10.29
CA ALA A 304 17.08 -6.70 8.86
C ALA A 304 18.31 -6.00 8.28
N ASP A 305 18.51 -4.72 8.59
CA ASP A 305 19.71 -3.97 8.21
C ASP A 305 20.98 -4.57 8.85
N TYR A 306 20.92 -4.96 10.13
CA TYR A 306 22.01 -5.63 10.82
C TYR A 306 22.43 -6.94 10.11
N LEU A 307 21.46 -7.72 9.62
CA LEU A 307 21.70 -9.03 9.02
C LEU A 307 22.18 -8.97 7.56
N THR A 308 21.70 -7.98 6.78
CA THR A 308 21.90 -7.94 5.32
C THR A 308 22.21 -6.56 4.74
N GLY A 309 22.28 -5.50 5.53
CA GLY A 309 22.38 -4.12 5.06
C GLY A 309 23.67 -3.76 4.30
N ASP A 310 24.74 -4.50 4.50
CA ASP A 310 26.00 -4.35 3.78
C ASP A 310 26.70 -5.70 3.54
N ASN A 311 27.80 -5.69 2.77
CA ASN A 311 28.51 -6.92 2.41
C ASN A 311 29.21 -7.61 3.61
N ASP A 312 29.44 -6.91 4.71
CA ASP A 312 30.02 -7.48 5.95
C ASP A 312 28.95 -7.94 6.94
N ALA A 313 27.67 -7.80 6.57
CA ALA A 313 26.54 -8.22 7.39
C ALA A 313 26.56 -9.74 7.65
N PRO A 314 26.23 -10.19 8.88
CA PRO A 314 26.46 -11.57 9.30
C PRO A 314 25.80 -12.62 8.40
N LEU A 315 24.56 -12.40 8.00
CA LEU A 315 23.84 -13.35 7.15
C LEU A 315 24.31 -13.25 5.70
N LYS A 316 24.57 -12.02 5.21
CA LYS A 316 25.07 -11.80 3.85
C LYS A 316 26.39 -12.54 3.64
N ARG A 317 27.33 -12.38 4.55
CA ARG A 317 28.61 -13.12 4.50
C ARG A 317 28.42 -14.62 4.56
N ALA A 318 27.58 -15.12 5.48
CA ALA A 318 27.36 -16.55 5.62
C ALA A 318 26.80 -17.20 4.33
N ILE A 319 25.94 -16.52 3.60
CA ILE A 319 25.38 -17.02 2.33
C ILE A 319 26.40 -16.89 1.19
N LEU A 320 27.07 -15.73 1.06
CA LEU A 320 28.00 -15.46 -0.04
C LEU A 320 29.28 -16.28 0.09
N ASP A 321 29.90 -16.35 1.28
CA ASP A 321 31.14 -17.09 1.53
C ASP A 321 30.95 -18.61 1.33
N ALA A 322 29.74 -19.14 1.61
CA ALA A 322 29.40 -20.53 1.37
C ALA A 322 28.93 -20.82 -0.08
N GLY A 323 28.86 -19.82 -0.96
CA GLY A 323 28.40 -19.98 -2.34
C GLY A 323 26.94 -20.45 -2.46
N LEU A 324 26.10 -20.10 -1.47
CA LEU A 324 24.70 -20.54 -1.40
C LEU A 324 23.75 -19.65 -2.24
N GLY A 325 24.19 -18.51 -2.67
CA GLY A 325 23.47 -17.56 -3.53
C GLY A 325 24.35 -16.39 -3.89
N GLN A 326 23.86 -15.52 -4.76
CA GLN A 326 24.58 -14.31 -5.16
C GLN A 326 24.21 -13.09 -4.33
N ASP A 327 23.05 -13.13 -3.68
CA ASP A 327 22.60 -12.12 -2.72
C ASP A 327 21.61 -12.72 -1.71
N VAL A 328 21.45 -12.04 -0.57
CA VAL A 328 20.43 -12.32 0.43
C VAL A 328 19.90 -11.01 1.02
N ASN A 329 18.59 -10.93 1.15
CA ASN A 329 17.90 -9.77 1.73
C ASN A 329 16.96 -10.24 2.83
N VAL A 330 16.82 -9.41 3.87
CA VAL A 330 15.77 -9.57 4.89
C VAL A 330 14.80 -8.41 4.72
N ASN A 331 13.56 -8.74 4.41
CA ASN A 331 12.51 -7.74 4.18
C ASN A 331 11.48 -7.80 5.31
N VAL A 332 11.07 -6.65 5.82
CA VAL A 332 10.02 -6.51 6.83
C VAL A 332 8.87 -5.72 6.23
N ARG A 333 7.68 -6.29 6.25
CA ARG A 333 6.47 -5.69 5.70
C ARG A 333 5.49 -5.34 6.81
N SER A 334 4.93 -4.12 6.77
CA SER A 334 3.97 -3.62 7.78
C SER A 334 2.85 -2.76 7.17
N ASP A 335 2.77 -2.71 5.85
CA ASP A 335 1.78 -1.93 5.08
C ASP A 335 0.39 -2.59 5.00
N ILE A 336 0.24 -3.74 5.67
CA ILE A 336 -1.02 -4.49 5.85
C ILE A 336 -1.30 -4.72 7.34
N GLN A 337 -2.49 -5.26 7.67
CA GLN A 337 -2.93 -5.44 9.06
C GLN A 337 -1.97 -6.26 9.92
N GLN A 338 -1.30 -7.25 9.35
CA GLN A 338 -0.30 -8.07 10.04
C GLN A 338 1.05 -7.97 9.35
N SER A 339 2.05 -7.57 10.12
CA SER A 339 3.42 -7.53 9.66
C SER A 339 4.02 -8.92 9.51
N TRP A 340 4.95 -9.07 8.57
CA TRP A 340 5.69 -10.31 8.33
C TRP A 340 7.11 -10.01 7.91
N VAL A 341 7.98 -11.01 8.02
CA VAL A 341 9.39 -10.92 7.66
C VAL A 341 9.76 -12.06 6.72
N SER A 342 10.59 -11.76 5.72
CA SER A 342 11.17 -12.74 4.80
C SER A 342 12.68 -12.69 4.78
N TRP A 343 13.28 -13.84 4.48
CA TRP A 343 14.69 -14.04 4.13
C TRP A 343 14.72 -14.54 2.70
N GLU A 344 15.25 -13.76 1.80
CA GLU A 344 15.22 -14.02 0.35
C GLU A 344 16.64 -14.18 -0.17
N VAL A 345 16.96 -15.39 -0.67
CA VAL A 345 18.23 -15.68 -1.31
C VAL A 345 18.04 -15.72 -2.82
N CYS A 346 18.77 -14.86 -3.52
CA CYS A 346 18.66 -14.70 -4.97
C CYS A 346 19.77 -15.45 -5.70
N ASN A 347 19.46 -15.85 -6.94
CA ASN A 347 20.40 -16.49 -7.85
C ASN A 347 21.13 -17.70 -7.23
N THR A 348 20.34 -18.66 -6.80
CA THR A 348 20.78 -19.92 -6.20
C THR A 348 20.26 -21.13 -7.00
N ASP A 349 20.44 -22.32 -6.49
CA ASP A 349 19.91 -23.57 -7.03
C ASP A 349 18.96 -24.23 -6.02
N ALA A 350 17.91 -24.90 -6.50
CA ALA A 350 16.87 -25.47 -5.63
C ALA A 350 17.43 -26.52 -4.65
N GLU A 351 18.48 -27.22 -5.02
CA GLU A 351 19.16 -28.25 -4.23
C GLU A 351 19.84 -27.66 -2.99
N LYS A 352 20.21 -26.37 -3.01
CA LYS A 352 20.86 -25.67 -1.89
C LYS A 352 19.89 -25.23 -0.77
N LEU A 353 18.57 -25.42 -0.95
CA LEU A 353 17.58 -25.03 0.06
C LEU A 353 17.86 -25.54 1.49
N PRO A 354 18.24 -26.82 1.73
CA PRO A 354 18.56 -27.29 3.07
C PRO A 354 19.76 -26.56 3.70
N GLU A 355 20.77 -26.25 2.90
CA GLU A 355 21.99 -25.56 3.35
C GLU A 355 21.69 -24.07 3.64
N ILE A 356 20.88 -23.41 2.80
CA ILE A 356 20.40 -22.04 3.02
C ILE A 356 19.64 -21.95 4.35
N ARG A 357 18.70 -22.87 4.60
CA ARG A 357 17.96 -22.93 5.87
C ARG A 357 18.89 -23.14 7.07
N ALA A 358 19.88 -23.98 6.91
CA ALA A 358 20.88 -24.26 7.97
C ALA A 358 21.72 -23.00 8.24
N ALA A 359 22.17 -22.29 7.19
CA ALA A 359 22.96 -21.07 7.32
C ALA A 359 22.15 -19.96 8.04
N ILE A 360 20.89 -19.71 7.62
CA ILE A 360 20.00 -18.75 8.29
C ILE A 360 19.85 -19.09 9.78
N ARG A 361 19.52 -20.35 10.11
CA ARG A 361 19.36 -20.77 11.50
C ARG A 361 20.66 -20.62 12.32
N THR A 362 21.79 -21.02 11.76
CA THR A 362 23.08 -20.93 12.44
C THR A 362 23.44 -19.49 12.76
N VAL A 363 23.23 -18.55 11.81
CA VAL A 363 23.50 -17.13 12.06
C VAL A 363 22.56 -16.59 13.13
N LEU A 364 21.25 -16.83 13.02
CA LEU A 364 20.28 -16.36 14.00
C LEU A 364 20.55 -16.95 15.40
N GLN A 365 20.85 -18.28 15.50
CA GLN A 365 21.15 -18.91 16.78
C GLN A 365 22.42 -18.34 17.40
N LYS A 366 23.47 -18.11 16.59
CA LYS A 366 24.72 -17.51 17.08
C LYS A 366 24.45 -16.11 17.68
N LEU A 367 23.62 -15.27 17.02
CA LEU A 367 23.29 -13.96 17.55
C LEU A 367 22.47 -14.02 18.84
N VAL A 368 21.61 -15.06 19.00
CA VAL A 368 20.91 -15.31 20.27
C VAL A 368 21.87 -15.73 21.37
N ASP A 369 22.83 -16.58 21.09
CA ASP A 369 23.74 -17.16 22.09
C ASP A 369 24.87 -16.20 22.49
N GLU A 370 25.44 -15.47 21.53
CA GLU A 370 26.60 -14.59 21.73
C GLU A 370 26.22 -13.09 21.91
N GLY A 371 24.98 -12.72 21.54
CA GLY A 371 24.51 -11.34 21.50
C GLY A 371 24.87 -10.61 20.19
N LEU A 372 24.39 -9.39 20.07
CA LEU A 372 24.63 -8.51 18.94
C LEU A 372 25.89 -7.64 19.18
N ASP A 373 26.68 -7.41 18.14
CA ASP A 373 27.73 -6.40 18.20
C ASP A 373 27.13 -5.00 18.41
N ALA A 374 27.44 -4.38 19.53
CA ALA A 374 26.83 -3.12 19.95
C ALA A 374 27.12 -1.96 18.98
N ARG A 375 28.33 -1.91 18.39
CA ARG A 375 28.70 -0.84 17.47
C ARG A 375 27.93 -0.95 16.14
N ARG A 376 27.80 -2.19 15.64
CA ARG A 376 27.03 -2.44 14.43
C ARG A 376 25.55 -2.15 14.66
N LEU A 377 24.99 -2.62 15.79
CA LEU A 377 23.59 -2.36 16.14
C LEU A 377 23.30 -0.86 16.25
N GLU A 378 24.18 -0.09 16.88
CA GLU A 378 24.07 1.38 16.97
C GLU A 378 24.09 2.02 15.58
N ALA A 379 24.94 1.57 14.67
CA ALA A 379 25.00 2.06 13.30
C ALA A 379 23.69 1.77 12.54
N CYS A 380 23.16 0.56 12.62
CA CYS A 380 21.88 0.20 11.99
C CYS A 380 20.70 0.98 12.59
N TYR A 381 20.67 1.15 13.91
CA TYR A 381 19.66 1.97 14.58
C TYR A 381 19.73 3.44 14.12
N ASN A 382 20.91 4.01 14.04
CA ASN A 382 21.08 5.39 13.58
C ASN A 382 20.66 5.54 12.10
N HIS A 383 20.97 4.57 11.25
CA HIS A 383 20.53 4.53 9.86
C HIS A 383 18.99 4.48 9.77
N PHE A 384 18.37 3.56 10.51
CA PHE A 384 16.92 3.46 10.60
C PHE A 384 16.28 4.75 11.11
N ALA A 385 16.74 5.28 12.24
CA ALA A 385 16.21 6.52 12.82
C ALA A 385 16.36 7.72 11.88
N PHE A 386 17.48 7.80 11.15
CA PHE A 386 17.69 8.83 10.13
C PHE A 386 16.68 8.68 8.97
N SER A 387 16.53 7.46 8.42
CA SER A 387 15.61 7.21 7.30
C SER A 387 14.14 7.50 7.66
N GLN A 388 13.75 7.23 8.91
CA GLN A 388 12.41 7.57 9.39
C GLN A 388 12.17 9.08 9.54
N ARG A 389 13.21 9.85 9.82
CA ARG A 389 13.14 11.33 9.93
C ARG A 389 13.29 12.02 8.58
N ASP A 390 14.17 11.51 7.73
CA ASP A 390 14.43 12.05 6.38
C ASP A 390 13.46 11.46 5.35
N ARG A 391 12.19 11.82 5.50
CA ARG A 391 11.13 11.41 4.56
C ARG A 391 11.17 12.17 3.23
N ASP A 392 12.04 13.18 3.12
CA ASP A 392 12.21 13.95 1.89
C ASP A 392 13.12 13.25 0.86
N GLY A 393 13.88 12.23 1.28
CA GLY A 393 14.83 11.50 0.43
C GLY A 393 14.20 10.53 -0.58
N SER A 394 12.90 10.26 -0.51
CA SER A 394 12.21 9.29 -1.37
C SER A 394 11.89 9.79 -2.78
N GLY A 395 12.09 11.08 -3.07
CA GLY A 395 11.61 11.72 -4.31
C GLY A 395 10.11 12.03 -4.34
N PHE A 396 9.38 11.65 -3.29
CA PHE A 396 7.97 11.97 -3.09
C PHE A 396 7.79 13.10 -2.06
N PRO A 397 6.70 13.89 -2.13
CA PRO A 397 6.39 14.86 -1.09
C PRO A 397 6.34 14.21 0.30
N ARG A 398 6.98 14.83 1.29
CA ARG A 398 6.92 14.36 2.68
C ARG A 398 5.48 14.25 3.19
N SER A 399 4.64 15.24 2.86
CA SER A 399 3.22 15.25 3.21
C SER A 399 2.46 14.05 2.66
N LEU A 400 2.83 13.55 1.48
CA LEU A 400 2.28 12.31 0.90
C LEU A 400 2.71 11.09 1.73
N MET A 401 4.00 10.96 2.05
CA MET A 401 4.50 9.83 2.83
C MET A 401 3.85 9.78 4.21
N GLU A 402 3.66 10.94 4.86
CA GLU A 402 2.96 11.03 6.14
C GLU A 402 1.47 10.61 6.01
N ALA A 403 0.78 11.04 4.94
CA ALA A 403 -0.60 10.64 4.67
C ALA A 403 -0.76 9.12 4.47
N LEU A 404 0.17 8.49 3.76
CA LEU A 404 0.17 7.05 3.53
C LEU A 404 0.51 6.28 4.83
N THR A 405 1.55 6.71 5.55
CA THR A 405 1.98 6.06 6.80
C THR A 405 0.88 6.08 7.87
N MET A 406 0.08 7.15 7.97
CA MET A 406 -1.07 7.16 8.90
C MET A 406 -2.03 5.98 8.67
N LEU A 407 -2.20 5.53 7.44
CA LEU A 407 -3.11 4.42 7.10
C LEU A 407 -2.65 3.08 7.65
N ASP A 408 -1.34 2.87 7.89
CA ASP A 408 -0.78 1.59 8.37
C ASP A 408 -1.30 1.17 9.75
N SER A 409 -1.84 2.10 10.52
CA SER A 409 -2.52 1.85 11.79
C SER A 409 -4.00 2.23 11.74
N TRP A 410 -4.30 3.44 11.24
CA TRP A 410 -5.64 4.02 11.27
C TRP A 410 -6.69 3.20 10.51
N LEU A 411 -6.31 2.57 9.42
CA LEU A 411 -7.20 1.73 8.61
C LEU A 411 -7.77 0.55 9.42
N TYR A 412 -7.04 0.08 10.42
CA TYR A 412 -7.41 -1.07 11.26
C TYR A 412 -7.98 -0.66 12.61
N GLY A 413 -8.22 0.66 12.83
CA GLY A 413 -8.76 1.20 14.07
C GLY A 413 -7.71 1.60 15.10
N GLY A 414 -6.44 1.58 14.72
CA GLY A 414 -5.33 2.07 15.53
C GLY A 414 -5.17 3.60 15.48
N ASP A 415 -4.18 4.09 16.18
CA ASP A 415 -3.86 5.51 16.25
C ASP A 415 -3.14 5.97 14.96
N PRO A 416 -3.67 6.96 14.20
CA PRO A 416 -3.03 7.44 12.98
C PRO A 416 -1.66 8.07 13.21
N ALA A 417 -1.35 8.56 14.42
CA ALA A 417 -0.05 9.14 14.71
C ALA A 417 1.03 8.09 15.01
N GLN A 418 0.64 6.90 15.51
CA GLN A 418 1.57 5.90 16.01
C GLN A 418 2.69 5.54 15.01
N PRO A 419 2.40 5.23 13.73
CA PRO A 419 3.45 4.86 12.77
C PRO A 419 4.32 6.05 12.33
N LEU A 420 3.95 7.27 12.69
CA LEU A 420 4.73 8.49 12.40
C LEU A 420 5.77 8.79 13.48
N LEU A 421 5.59 8.27 14.70
CA LEU A 421 6.40 8.58 15.88
C LEU A 421 7.48 7.51 16.07
N VAL A 422 8.72 7.94 16.19
CA VAL A 422 9.91 7.07 16.29
C VAL A 422 10.57 7.18 17.68
N GLU A 423 10.32 8.28 18.42
CA GLU A 423 10.97 8.58 19.70
C GLU A 423 10.11 8.24 20.93
N GLN A 424 8.89 7.76 20.77
CA GLN A 424 7.97 7.48 21.88
C GLN A 424 7.88 5.96 22.17
#